data_2b42082586878ee83f45d79adef54c3e
#
_entry.id   2b42082586878ee83f45d79adef54c3e
#
_cell.length_a   1.000
_cell.length_b   1.000
_cell.length_c   1.000
_cell.angle_alpha   90.00
_cell.angle_beta   90.00
_cell.angle_gamma   90.00
#
_symmetry.space_group_name_H-M   'P 1'
#
loop_
_entity.id
_entity.type
_entity.pdbx_description
1 polymer ?
#
loop_
_entity_poly.entity_id
_entity_poly.type
_entity_poly.pdbx_seq_one_letter_code
_entity_poly.pdbx_strand_id
1 'polypeptide(L)'
;MLAMLRLAKPSNERDWVPDNERMAHAEFDGDEVRLRNVRDFGWRTTRDYDERWTEMSFRLSEVCKIWLVLEYFDPKHRPIAHTLISFEFEDGRRLACSIEVRRELGEVYHPLKGMLRQYELLYVWATESDVIGVRARCRRKSKTHLFEGVVLGEDSHRRLLKSFLL
;
A
#
# COMPACT_ATOMS: atom_id res chain seq x y z
N MET A 1 18.17 -3.59 -33.37
CA MET A 1 17.72 -2.28 -32.84
C MET A 1 17.37 -2.48 -31.38
N LEU A 2 18.28 -2.16 -30.44
CA LEU A 2 17.99 -2.25 -29.00
C LEU A 2 16.95 -1.15 -28.70
N ALA A 3 15.73 -1.57 -28.38
CA ALA A 3 14.75 -0.69 -27.80
C ALA A 3 15.33 -0.22 -26.45
N MET A 4 15.73 1.05 -26.38
CA MET A 4 16.12 1.68 -25.12
C MET A 4 14.94 1.50 -24.15
N LEU A 5 15.11 0.65 -23.15
CA LEU A 5 14.17 0.49 -22.05
C LEU A 5 14.00 1.86 -21.38
N ARG A 6 12.90 2.55 -21.69
CA ARG A 6 12.53 3.77 -20.99
C ARG A 6 12.12 3.38 -19.58
N LEU A 7 12.98 3.63 -18.62
CA LEU A 7 12.61 3.59 -17.21
C LEU A 7 11.54 4.66 -16.97
N ALA A 8 10.49 4.32 -16.27
CA ALA A 8 9.47 5.29 -15.86
C ALA A 8 10.15 6.35 -14.98
N LYS A 9 9.98 7.62 -15.33
CA LYS A 9 10.44 8.73 -14.48
C LYS A 9 9.28 9.11 -13.55
N PRO A 10 9.50 9.22 -12.24
CA PRO A 10 8.47 9.66 -11.31
C PRO A 10 7.89 11.02 -11.72
N SER A 11 6.56 11.14 -11.65
CA SER A 11 5.85 12.39 -11.93
C SER A 11 4.51 12.41 -11.21
N ASN A 12 4.11 13.57 -10.68
CA ASN A 12 2.78 13.76 -10.10
C ASN A 12 1.79 14.43 -11.08
N GLU A 13 2.23 14.74 -12.31
CA GLU A 13 1.49 15.52 -13.29
C GLU A 13 0.90 14.68 -14.43
N ARG A 14 0.66 13.39 -14.20
CA ARG A 14 0.05 12.51 -15.19
C ARG A 14 -1.40 12.20 -14.80
N ASP A 15 -2.19 11.76 -15.77
CA ASP A 15 -3.57 11.35 -15.57
C ASP A 15 -3.62 9.97 -14.89
N TRP A 16 -3.40 9.95 -13.57
CA TRP A 16 -3.40 8.74 -12.78
C TRP A 16 -4.81 8.18 -12.57
N VAL A 17 -4.95 6.86 -12.47
CA VAL A 17 -6.20 6.25 -12.02
C VAL A 17 -6.53 6.71 -10.59
N PRO A 18 -7.82 6.94 -10.24
CA PRO A 18 -8.20 7.55 -8.96
C PRO A 18 -7.64 6.82 -7.73
N ASP A 19 -7.57 5.50 -7.77
CA ASP A 19 -7.05 4.69 -6.66
C ASP A 19 -5.51 4.79 -6.46
N ASN A 20 -4.80 5.45 -7.40
CA ASN A 20 -3.36 5.72 -7.35
C ASN A 20 -3.01 7.21 -7.57
N GLU A 21 -4.01 8.09 -7.58
CA GLU A 21 -3.83 9.51 -7.92
C GLU A 21 -3.00 10.25 -6.88
N ARG A 22 -3.31 10.06 -5.59
CA ARG A 22 -2.73 10.84 -4.51
C ARG A 22 -1.62 10.10 -3.80
N MET A 23 -0.46 10.76 -3.71
CA MET A 23 0.62 10.31 -2.84
C MET A 23 0.31 10.69 -1.39
N ALA A 24 0.56 9.78 -0.48
CA ALA A 24 0.57 10.12 0.94
C ALA A 24 1.73 11.07 1.26
N HIS A 25 1.52 11.94 2.23
CA HIS A 25 2.51 12.90 2.68
C HIS A 25 2.57 12.92 4.20
N ALA A 26 3.75 12.62 4.75
CA ALA A 26 3.99 12.61 6.19
C ALA A 26 4.69 13.89 6.64
N GLU A 27 4.14 14.55 7.63
CA GLU A 27 4.72 15.67 8.34
C GLU A 27 5.14 15.18 9.73
N PHE A 28 6.39 15.46 10.13
CA PHE A 28 6.94 15.01 11.40
C PHE A 28 7.16 16.19 12.34
N ASP A 29 6.71 16.04 13.60
CA ASP A 29 7.07 16.90 14.70
C ASP A 29 7.56 16.01 15.87
N GLY A 30 8.87 15.78 15.91
CA GLY A 30 9.49 14.84 16.84
C GLY A 30 8.97 13.40 16.64
N ASP A 31 8.17 12.92 17.59
CA ASP A 31 7.53 11.61 17.57
C ASP A 31 6.15 11.63 16.92
N GLU A 32 5.55 12.80 16.84
CA GLU A 32 4.23 12.97 16.22
C GLU A 32 4.34 12.98 14.69
N VAL A 33 3.39 12.31 14.04
CA VAL A 33 3.28 12.24 12.59
C VAL A 33 1.87 12.61 12.19
N ARG A 34 1.76 13.48 11.21
CA ARG A 34 0.52 13.76 10.49
C ARG A 34 0.64 13.23 9.08
N LEU A 35 -0.10 12.18 8.77
CA LEU A 35 -0.12 11.55 7.46
C LEU A 35 -1.37 11.98 6.69
N ARG A 36 -1.17 12.68 5.57
CA ARG A 36 -2.23 13.11 4.67
C ARG A 36 -2.38 12.15 3.50
N ASN A 37 -3.54 12.22 2.84
CA ASN A 37 -3.89 11.37 1.70
C ASN A 37 -3.85 9.87 2.05
N VAL A 38 -4.34 9.51 3.23
CA VAL A 38 -4.59 8.12 3.58
C VAL A 38 -5.83 7.66 2.82
N ARG A 39 -5.72 6.63 2.01
CA ARG A 39 -6.83 6.10 1.21
C ARG A 39 -7.79 5.30 2.11
N ASP A 40 -9.09 5.55 1.94
CA ASP A 40 -10.13 4.89 2.73
C ASP A 40 -11.35 4.60 1.85
N PHE A 41 -11.10 3.95 0.71
CA PHE A 41 -12.12 3.68 -0.29
C PHE A 41 -13.09 2.58 0.15
N GLY A 42 -14.37 2.81 -0.14
CA GLY A 42 -15.44 1.84 0.11
C GLY A 42 -15.66 0.93 -1.09
N TRP A 43 -14.99 -0.22 -1.16
CA TRP A 43 -15.04 -1.14 -2.31
C TRP A 43 -16.29 -2.02 -2.33
N ARG A 44 -17.05 -1.95 -3.42
CA ARG A 44 -18.12 -2.91 -3.78
C ARG A 44 -17.59 -4.01 -4.71
N THR A 45 -16.73 -3.64 -5.64
CA THR A 45 -16.00 -4.56 -6.51
C THR A 45 -14.58 -4.02 -6.73
N THR A 46 -13.75 -4.68 -7.51
CA THR A 46 -12.42 -4.17 -7.88
C THR A 46 -12.45 -2.96 -8.85
N ARG A 47 -13.63 -2.54 -9.29
CA ARG A 47 -13.83 -1.43 -10.23
C ARG A 47 -14.92 -0.44 -9.81
N ASP A 48 -15.67 -0.79 -8.78
CA ASP A 48 -16.76 0.02 -8.24
C ASP A 48 -16.49 0.27 -6.77
N TYR A 49 -16.29 1.54 -6.42
CA TYR A 49 -15.92 2.00 -5.09
C TYR A 49 -16.34 3.46 -4.87
N ASP A 50 -16.50 3.82 -3.62
CA ASP A 50 -16.66 5.19 -3.19
C ASP A 50 -15.29 5.74 -2.77
N GLU A 51 -14.86 6.84 -3.41
CA GLU A 51 -13.60 7.48 -3.11
C GLU A 51 -13.69 8.25 -1.79
N ARG A 52 -12.76 7.96 -0.89
CA ARG A 52 -12.57 8.72 0.33
C ARG A 52 -11.10 8.80 0.68
N TRP A 53 -10.62 10.01 0.87
CA TRP A 53 -9.28 10.30 1.34
C TRP A 53 -9.38 10.93 2.71
N THR A 54 -8.55 10.48 3.64
CA THR A 54 -8.53 10.95 5.02
C THR A 54 -7.11 11.32 5.44
N GLU A 55 -6.98 11.81 6.66
CA GLU A 55 -5.69 11.99 7.31
C GLU A 55 -5.67 11.25 8.64
N MET A 56 -4.48 10.90 9.10
CA MET A 56 -4.27 10.22 10.37
C MET A 56 -3.11 10.86 11.10
N SER A 57 -3.34 11.23 12.37
CA SER A 57 -2.28 11.66 13.27
C SER A 57 -2.03 10.59 14.32
N PHE A 58 -0.74 10.32 14.61
CA PHE A 58 -0.30 9.30 15.55
C PHE A 58 1.11 9.59 16.03
N ARG A 59 1.53 8.90 17.09
CA ARG A 59 2.92 8.89 17.52
C ARG A 59 3.62 7.63 17.04
N LEU A 60 4.85 7.76 16.59
CA LEU A 60 5.65 6.61 16.18
C LEU A 60 5.85 5.60 17.32
N SER A 61 5.92 6.09 18.58
CA SER A 61 6.05 5.26 19.77
C SER A 61 4.80 4.45 20.11
N GLU A 62 3.62 4.81 19.59
CA GLU A 62 2.35 4.10 19.82
C GLU A 62 2.19 2.85 18.95
N VAL A 63 3.10 2.62 17.99
CA VAL A 63 3.05 1.40 17.19
C VAL A 63 3.44 0.20 18.06
N CYS A 64 2.49 -0.72 18.25
CA CYS A 64 2.66 -1.89 19.11
C CYS A 64 2.76 -3.22 18.36
N LYS A 65 2.20 -3.32 17.13
CA LYS A 65 2.28 -4.53 16.31
C LYS A 65 2.46 -4.23 14.83
N ILE A 66 3.04 -5.22 14.15
CA ILE A 66 3.18 -5.21 12.70
C ILE A 66 2.56 -6.49 12.15
N TRP A 67 1.77 -6.35 11.11
CA TRP A 67 1.13 -7.45 10.41
C TRP A 67 1.67 -7.53 8.99
N LEU A 68 2.21 -8.68 8.63
CA LEU A 68 2.54 -9.02 7.25
C LEU A 68 1.29 -9.58 6.58
N VAL A 69 0.86 -8.97 5.49
CA VAL A 69 -0.30 -9.42 4.73
C VAL A 69 0.16 -9.95 3.38
N LEU A 70 -0.17 -11.19 3.10
CA LEU A 70 0.13 -11.85 1.83
C LEU A 70 -1.16 -12.13 1.07
N GLU A 71 -1.25 -11.60 -0.15
CA GLU A 71 -2.30 -11.95 -1.09
C GLU A 71 -1.75 -12.85 -2.19
N TYR A 72 -2.13 -14.12 -2.19
CA TYR A 72 -1.85 -15.03 -3.29
C TYR A 72 -2.88 -14.81 -4.41
N PHE A 73 -2.42 -14.39 -5.58
CA PHE A 73 -3.31 -14.12 -6.73
C PHE A 73 -4.03 -15.37 -7.24
N ASP A 74 -3.36 -16.52 -7.19
CA ASP A 74 -3.94 -17.84 -7.44
C ASP A 74 -3.43 -18.82 -6.39
N PRO A 75 -4.32 -19.36 -5.53
CA PRO A 75 -3.94 -20.32 -4.50
C PRO A 75 -3.34 -21.63 -5.06
N LYS A 76 -3.59 -21.93 -6.34
CA LYS A 76 -3.02 -23.11 -7.02
C LYS A 76 -1.58 -22.85 -7.47
N HIS A 77 -1.26 -21.59 -7.77
CA HIS A 77 0.06 -21.15 -8.23
C HIS A 77 0.65 -20.18 -7.20
N ARG A 78 1.08 -20.70 -6.05
CA ARG A 78 1.56 -19.95 -4.88
C ARG A 78 2.86 -19.12 -5.04
N PRO A 79 3.69 -19.24 -6.10
CA PRO A 79 4.97 -18.53 -6.14
C PRO A 79 4.86 -17.01 -6.30
N ILE A 80 3.66 -16.49 -6.62
CA ILE A 80 3.46 -15.05 -6.81
C ILE A 80 2.41 -14.55 -5.82
N ALA A 81 2.86 -13.72 -4.89
CA ALA A 81 2.01 -13.06 -3.93
C ALA A 81 2.31 -11.55 -3.90
N HIS A 82 1.27 -10.76 -3.65
CA HIS A 82 1.44 -9.38 -3.25
C HIS A 82 1.62 -9.29 -1.75
N THR A 83 2.57 -8.49 -1.32
CA THR A 83 2.89 -8.29 0.09
C THR A 83 2.60 -6.86 0.47
N LEU A 84 1.93 -6.66 1.60
CA LEU A 84 1.75 -5.35 2.22
C LEU A 84 1.93 -5.47 3.74
N ILE A 85 2.13 -4.35 4.40
CA ILE A 85 2.34 -4.26 5.84
C ILE A 85 1.21 -3.45 6.46
N SER A 86 0.71 -3.90 7.62
CA SER A 86 -0.19 -3.12 8.46
C SER A 86 0.44 -2.90 9.82
N PHE A 87 0.34 -1.66 10.29
CA PHE A 87 0.83 -1.20 11.60
C PHE A 87 -0.37 -1.03 12.52
N GLU A 88 -0.32 -1.66 13.69
CA GLU A 88 -1.34 -1.54 14.74
C GLU A 88 -0.80 -0.63 15.84
N PHE A 89 -1.63 0.30 16.28
CA PHE A 89 -1.32 1.26 17.33
C PHE A 89 -1.96 0.82 18.65
N GLU A 90 -1.46 1.32 19.78
CA GLU A 90 -1.93 0.99 21.13
C GLU A 90 -3.43 1.26 21.32
N ASP A 91 -3.99 2.24 20.63
CA ASP A 91 -5.41 2.57 20.64
C ASP A 91 -6.29 1.67 19.75
N GLY A 92 -5.68 0.66 19.11
CA GLY A 92 -6.35 -0.27 18.22
C GLY A 92 -6.54 0.21 16.79
N ARG A 93 -6.18 1.47 16.47
CA ARG A 93 -6.16 1.93 15.07
C ARG A 93 -5.14 1.14 14.27
N ARG A 94 -5.40 1.03 12.97
CA ARG A 94 -4.49 0.34 12.05
C ARG A 94 -4.29 1.13 10.78
N LEU A 95 -3.06 1.11 10.29
CA LEU A 95 -2.63 1.80 9.09
C LEU A 95 -1.84 0.84 8.21
N ALA A 96 -2.33 0.58 7.01
CA ALA A 96 -1.68 -0.33 6.08
C ALA A 96 -0.90 0.45 5.02
N CYS A 97 0.23 -0.12 4.60
CA CYS A 97 1.04 0.37 3.50
C CYS A 97 1.21 -0.73 2.45
N SER A 98 0.81 -0.43 1.22
CA SER A 98 0.95 -1.30 0.06
C SER A 98 1.79 -0.61 -1.01
N ILE A 99 2.79 -1.33 -1.55
CA ILE A 99 3.56 -0.83 -2.70
C ILE A 99 2.83 -1.26 -3.95
N GLU A 100 2.27 -0.30 -4.66
CA GLU A 100 1.44 -0.53 -5.84
C GLU A 100 2.12 -0.02 -7.12
N VAL A 101 1.76 -0.63 -8.21
CA VAL A 101 2.05 -0.09 -9.54
C VAL A 101 1.13 1.10 -9.79
N ARG A 102 1.71 2.26 -10.03
CA ARG A 102 0.97 3.48 -10.36
C ARG A 102 0.61 3.47 -11.84
N ARG A 103 -0.68 3.45 -12.16
CA ARG A 103 -1.20 3.34 -13.53
C ARG A 103 -1.82 4.64 -13.98
N GLU A 104 -1.57 4.98 -15.25
CA GLU A 104 -2.27 6.06 -15.92
C GLU A 104 -3.68 5.61 -16.37
N LEU A 105 -4.58 6.59 -16.58
CA LEU A 105 -5.91 6.31 -17.11
C LEU A 105 -5.80 5.58 -18.46
N GLY A 106 -6.55 4.49 -18.60
CA GLY A 106 -6.50 3.65 -19.81
C GLY A 106 -5.35 2.64 -19.85
N GLU A 107 -4.41 2.69 -18.90
CA GLU A 107 -3.31 1.73 -18.86
C GLU A 107 -3.73 0.40 -18.23
N VAL A 108 -3.46 -0.69 -18.94
CA VAL A 108 -3.69 -2.05 -18.45
C VAL A 108 -2.39 -2.61 -17.87
N TYR A 109 -2.46 -3.13 -16.65
CA TYR A 109 -1.31 -3.78 -16.03
C TYR A 109 -0.82 -4.97 -16.87
N HIS A 110 0.47 -5.00 -17.14
CA HIS A 110 1.13 -6.11 -17.83
C HIS A 110 2.35 -6.59 -17.01
N PRO A 111 2.40 -7.86 -16.57
CA PRO A 111 3.47 -8.36 -15.70
C PRO A 111 4.88 -8.14 -16.24
N LEU A 112 5.10 -8.33 -17.55
CA LEU A 112 6.41 -8.12 -18.17
C LEU A 112 6.87 -6.66 -18.10
N LYS A 113 5.94 -5.69 -18.27
CA LYS A 113 6.26 -4.28 -18.07
C LYS A 113 6.69 -4.00 -16.63
N GLY A 114 6.03 -4.64 -15.65
CA GLY A 114 6.41 -4.55 -14.24
C GLY A 114 7.83 -5.07 -13.99
N MET A 115 8.16 -6.25 -14.49
CA MET A 115 9.50 -6.83 -14.39
C MET A 115 10.58 -5.95 -15.05
N LEU A 116 10.23 -5.24 -16.11
CA LEU A 116 11.11 -4.34 -16.84
C LEU A 116 11.15 -2.91 -16.26
N ARG A 117 10.59 -2.68 -15.06
CA ARG A 117 10.55 -1.38 -14.37
C ARG A 117 9.93 -0.25 -15.21
N GLN A 118 8.90 -0.57 -16.00
CA GLN A 118 8.23 0.38 -16.88
C GLN A 118 7.05 1.10 -16.21
N TYR A 119 6.73 0.74 -14.97
CA TYR A 119 5.74 1.42 -14.14
C TYR A 119 6.43 2.20 -13.03
N GLU A 120 5.80 3.29 -12.65
CA GLU A 120 6.08 4.00 -11.42
C GLU A 120 5.49 3.20 -10.25
N LEU A 121 6.19 3.19 -9.12
CA LEU A 121 5.70 2.59 -7.88
C LEU A 121 5.18 3.67 -6.94
N LEU A 122 4.11 3.35 -6.23
CA LEU A 122 3.48 4.21 -5.25
C LEU A 122 3.32 3.47 -3.93
N TYR A 123 3.70 4.11 -2.84
CA TYR A 123 3.35 3.68 -1.49
C TYR A 123 1.94 4.17 -1.19
N VAL A 124 0.98 3.26 -1.24
CA VAL A 124 -0.42 3.54 -0.90
C VAL A 124 -0.60 3.30 0.58
N TRP A 125 -0.73 4.39 1.33
CA TRP A 125 -1.14 4.35 2.72
C TRP A 125 -2.66 4.34 2.78
N ALA A 126 -3.23 3.38 3.51
CA ALA A 126 -4.66 3.16 3.50
C ALA A 126 -5.16 2.55 4.81
N THR A 127 -6.48 2.63 5.04
CA THR A 127 -7.11 1.81 6.07
C THR A 127 -7.09 0.33 5.68
N GLU A 128 -7.11 -0.58 6.66
CA GLU A 128 -7.23 -2.02 6.37
C GLU A 128 -8.54 -2.36 5.66
N SER A 129 -9.62 -1.64 5.99
CA SER A 129 -10.92 -1.83 5.33
C SER A 129 -10.89 -1.56 3.83
N ASP A 130 -10.04 -0.65 3.41
CA ASP A 130 -9.74 -0.38 2.00
C ASP A 130 -8.82 -1.46 1.44
N VAL A 131 -7.54 -1.39 1.76
CA VAL A 131 -6.49 -2.12 1.02
C VAL A 131 -6.51 -3.63 1.27
N ILE A 132 -6.83 -4.09 2.48
CA ILE A 132 -7.03 -5.51 2.78
C ILE A 132 -8.44 -5.91 2.39
N GLY A 133 -9.42 -5.05 2.65
CA GLY A 133 -10.83 -5.31 2.37
C GLY A 133 -11.10 -5.60 0.90
N VAL A 134 -10.55 -4.83 -0.05
CA VAL A 134 -10.72 -5.09 -1.49
C VAL A 134 -10.13 -6.46 -1.88
N ARG A 135 -9.02 -6.85 -1.29
CA ARG A 135 -8.35 -8.13 -1.56
C ARG A 135 -9.15 -9.31 -1.02
N ALA A 136 -9.59 -9.20 0.23
CA ALA A 136 -10.29 -10.27 0.92
C ALA A 136 -11.73 -10.48 0.43
N ARG A 137 -12.43 -9.42 0.03
CA ARG A 137 -13.87 -9.46 -0.30
C ARG A 137 -14.17 -9.39 -1.79
N CYS A 138 -13.39 -8.61 -2.56
CA CYS A 138 -13.72 -8.32 -3.96
C CYS A 138 -12.93 -9.17 -4.97
N ARG A 139 -11.78 -9.74 -4.59
CA ARG A 139 -10.95 -10.57 -5.46
C ARG A 139 -11.27 -12.06 -5.26
N ARG A 140 -12.18 -12.60 -6.07
CA ARG A 140 -12.70 -13.98 -5.90
C ARG A 140 -11.67 -15.11 -6.00
N LYS A 141 -10.56 -14.90 -6.72
CA LYS A 141 -9.53 -15.92 -6.95
C LYS A 141 -8.35 -15.81 -5.99
N SER A 142 -8.16 -14.68 -5.34
CA SER A 142 -7.05 -14.50 -4.42
C SER A 142 -7.39 -14.99 -3.02
N LYS A 143 -6.36 -15.30 -2.24
CA LYS A 143 -6.47 -15.56 -0.80
C LYS A 143 -5.52 -14.64 -0.05
N THR A 144 -6.07 -13.95 0.93
CA THR A 144 -5.33 -13.04 1.80
C THR A 144 -5.09 -13.69 3.15
N HIS A 145 -3.85 -13.67 3.59
CA HIS A 145 -3.41 -14.19 4.87
C HIS A 145 -2.71 -13.08 5.66
N LEU A 146 -2.96 -13.03 6.95
CA LEU A 146 -2.33 -12.11 7.88
C LEU A 146 -1.42 -12.90 8.83
N PHE A 147 -0.21 -12.42 9.01
CA PHE A 147 0.77 -12.97 9.92
C PHE A 147 1.24 -11.87 10.86
N GLU A 148 1.16 -12.10 12.16
CA GLU A 148 1.74 -11.18 13.13
C GLU A 148 3.27 -11.23 12.99
N GLY A 149 3.87 -10.08 12.78
CA GLY A 149 5.31 -9.95 12.65
C GLY A 149 6.00 -10.07 14.01
N VAL A 150 6.94 -10.98 14.11
CA VAL A 150 7.84 -11.02 15.26
C VAL A 150 8.96 -10.01 15.02
N VAL A 151 8.97 -8.94 15.78
CA VAL A 151 9.99 -7.89 15.66
C VAL A 151 10.98 -8.04 16.80
N LEU A 152 12.25 -8.19 16.47
CA LEU A 152 13.31 -8.37 17.44
C LEU A 152 13.89 -7.00 17.86
N GLY A 153 13.76 -6.67 19.13
CA GLY A 153 14.35 -5.51 19.79
C GLY A 153 13.40 -4.34 19.99
N GLU A 154 13.73 -3.54 20.99
CA GLU A 154 13.04 -2.31 21.32
C GLU A 154 13.07 -1.34 20.14
N ASP A 155 12.03 -0.54 19.97
CA ASP A 155 11.87 0.46 18.88
C ASP A 155 11.85 -0.08 17.45
N SER A 156 11.89 -1.38 17.21
CA SER A 156 11.92 -1.92 15.86
C SER A 156 10.64 -1.60 15.07
N HIS A 157 9.47 -1.61 15.73
CA HIS A 157 8.20 -1.22 15.13
C HIS A 157 8.23 0.25 14.67
N ARG A 158 8.68 1.13 15.57
CA ARG A 158 8.84 2.56 15.31
C ARG A 158 9.79 2.83 14.14
N ARG A 159 10.96 2.19 14.13
CA ARG A 159 11.96 2.35 13.06
C ARG A 159 11.43 1.88 11.72
N LEU A 160 10.71 0.74 11.71
CA LEU A 160 10.14 0.21 10.49
C LEU A 160 9.06 1.16 9.95
N LEU A 161 8.09 1.58 10.77
CA LEU A 161 7.09 2.56 10.35
C LEU A 161 7.74 3.83 9.80
N LYS A 162 8.70 4.39 10.52
CA LYS A 162 9.41 5.60 10.09
C LYS A 162 10.11 5.41 8.75
N SER A 163 10.72 4.25 8.50
CA SER A 163 11.43 3.96 7.25
C SER A 163 10.50 3.87 6.03
N PHE A 164 9.21 3.54 6.24
CA PHE A 164 8.21 3.51 5.17
C PHE A 164 7.60 4.89 4.90
N LEU A 165 7.66 5.81 5.89
CA LEU A 165 7.10 7.16 5.79
C LEU A 165 8.07 8.18 5.18
N LEU A 166 9.37 7.88 5.16
CA LEU A 166 10.44 8.71 4.60
C LEU A 166 10.70 8.41 3.13
#